data_1ed27c3b4a3a321d49a40edb9412f3fc
#
_entry.id   1ed27c3b4a3a321d49a40edb9412f3fc
#
_cell.length_a   1.000
_cell.length_b   1.000
_cell.length_c   1.000
_cell.angle_alpha   90.00
_cell.angle_beta   90.00
_cell.angle_gamma   90.00
#
_symmetry.space_group_name_H-M   'P 1'
#
loop_
_entity.id
_entity.type
_entity.pdbx_description
1 polymer ?
#
loop_
_entity_poly.entity_id
_entity_poly.type
_entity_poly.pdbx_seq_one_letter_code
_entity_poly.pdbx_strand_id
1 'polypeptide(L)'
;MKIVCSTLYTSALRTHVIVCRVLKIAFLFLFVTLVRSAPVHSAQARPVLRTVWDGVYVHPQADRGESNFYMHCAQCHQGVRNGGLLSSEDFFNHWRGETLSALFRYMKATMPPDNPASLSDWEYLDIITYILQINGYAEGSTDLLPSHLDGILLVGSDGIQPLPPGTSVYAVGCLNQVENGWILTSASRPSRSRTLPETEQSFKTLGTQPLGSDKVRLEGSFDGVGNIGAKVYVKGSLIHRGESVIDVSAFQVLNPQCDPPAAK
;
A
#
# COMPACT_ATOMS: atom_id res chain seq x y z
N MET A 1 88.28 -15.99 -23.36
CA MET A 1 87.14 -15.07 -23.70
C MET A 1 85.85 -15.83 -23.91
N LYS A 2 85.35 -16.46 -22.84
CA LYS A 2 84.15 -17.31 -22.87
C LYS A 2 83.21 -17.19 -21.61
N ILE A 3 83.30 -16.11 -20.88
CA ILE A 3 82.58 -16.01 -19.59
C ILE A 3 81.60 -14.83 -19.53
N VAL A 4 81.55 -13.92 -20.53
CA VAL A 4 80.77 -12.68 -20.42
C VAL A 4 79.33 -12.83 -21.02
N CYS A 5 79.06 -13.88 -21.83
CA CYS A 5 77.75 -14.02 -22.49
C CYS A 5 76.71 -14.75 -21.70
N SER A 6 77.05 -15.46 -20.58
CA SER A 6 76.12 -16.29 -19.83
C SER A 6 75.38 -15.51 -18.73
N THR A 7 75.96 -14.42 -18.24
CA THR A 7 75.32 -13.68 -17.11
C THR A 7 74.27 -12.63 -17.54
N LEU A 8 74.37 -12.12 -18.76
CA LEU A 8 73.38 -11.17 -19.27
C LEU A 8 72.04 -11.83 -19.68
N TYR A 9 72.13 -13.09 -20.15
CA TYR A 9 70.93 -13.83 -20.58
C TYR A 9 70.03 -14.27 -19.38
N THR A 10 70.64 -14.54 -18.25
CA THR A 10 69.91 -14.96 -17.02
C THR A 10 69.18 -13.79 -16.35
N SER A 11 69.70 -12.57 -16.46
CA SER A 11 69.04 -11.40 -15.88
C SER A 11 67.80 -10.96 -16.66
N ALA A 12 67.86 -11.01 -17.99
CA ALA A 12 66.72 -10.67 -18.84
C ALA A 12 65.53 -11.64 -18.69
N LEU A 13 65.79 -12.94 -18.51
CA LEU A 13 64.72 -13.92 -18.24
C LEU A 13 64.06 -13.73 -16.90
N ARG A 14 64.84 -13.35 -15.87
CA ARG A 14 64.27 -13.06 -14.53
C ARG A 14 63.35 -11.83 -14.53
N THR A 15 63.74 -10.77 -15.21
CA THR A 15 62.92 -9.57 -15.35
C THR A 15 61.63 -9.85 -16.13
N HIS A 16 61.68 -10.61 -17.24
CA HIS A 16 60.45 -10.99 -17.98
C HIS A 16 59.48 -11.86 -17.15
N VAL A 17 60.01 -12.80 -16.37
CA VAL A 17 59.16 -13.65 -15.51
C VAL A 17 58.53 -12.85 -14.38
N ILE A 18 59.24 -11.89 -13.79
CA ILE A 18 58.70 -11.03 -12.74
C ILE A 18 57.62 -10.08 -13.30
N VAL A 19 57.87 -9.43 -14.44
CA VAL A 19 56.90 -8.57 -15.10
C VAL A 19 55.63 -9.35 -15.48
N CYS A 20 55.78 -10.57 -16.04
CA CYS A 20 54.64 -11.38 -16.41
C CYS A 20 53.81 -11.85 -15.21
N ARG A 21 54.47 -12.12 -14.06
CA ARG A 21 53.75 -12.46 -12.80
C ARG A 21 53.04 -11.25 -12.20
N VAL A 22 53.67 -10.09 -12.21
CA VAL A 22 53.05 -8.84 -11.71
C VAL A 22 51.87 -8.43 -12.60
N LEU A 23 51.96 -8.55 -13.93
CA LEU A 23 50.81 -8.30 -14.82
C LEU A 23 49.65 -9.29 -14.59
N LYS A 24 49.92 -10.57 -14.37
CA LYS A 24 48.88 -11.58 -14.06
C LYS A 24 48.20 -11.29 -12.74
N ILE A 25 48.92 -10.87 -11.71
CA ILE A 25 48.35 -10.52 -10.41
C ILE A 25 47.54 -9.21 -10.50
N ALA A 26 48.03 -8.19 -11.24
CA ALA A 26 47.28 -6.97 -11.48
C ALA A 26 46.01 -7.20 -12.30
N PHE A 27 46.02 -8.13 -13.27
CA PHE A 27 44.82 -8.50 -14.03
C PHE A 27 43.82 -9.28 -13.18
N LEU A 28 44.29 -10.14 -12.25
CA LEU A 28 43.42 -10.84 -11.30
C LEU A 28 42.76 -9.90 -10.31
N PHE A 29 43.48 -8.89 -9.80
CA PHE A 29 42.92 -7.87 -8.93
C PHE A 29 41.93 -6.94 -9.66
N LEU A 30 42.21 -6.60 -10.95
CA LEU A 30 41.30 -5.81 -11.75
C LEU A 30 39.97 -6.56 -12.05
N PHE A 31 40.04 -7.87 -12.22
CA PHE A 31 38.84 -8.71 -12.46
C PHE A 31 37.98 -8.90 -11.19
N VAL A 32 38.61 -8.96 -10.02
CA VAL A 32 37.91 -9.07 -8.73
C VAL A 32 37.19 -7.77 -8.35
N THR A 33 37.71 -6.60 -8.78
CA THR A 33 37.07 -5.30 -8.51
C THR A 33 35.93 -4.97 -9.46
N LEU A 34 35.77 -5.71 -10.58
CA LEU A 34 34.69 -5.53 -11.56
C LEU A 34 33.45 -6.38 -11.31
N VAL A 35 33.50 -7.30 -10.34
CA VAL A 35 32.27 -7.91 -9.79
C VAL A 35 31.62 -6.87 -8.89
N ARG A 36 31.15 -5.78 -9.48
CA ARG A 36 30.16 -4.91 -8.83
C ARG A 36 28.95 -5.79 -8.56
N SER A 37 28.72 -6.07 -7.29
CA SER A 37 27.47 -6.60 -6.82
C SER A 37 26.37 -5.78 -7.46
N ALA A 38 25.71 -6.33 -8.48
CA ALA A 38 24.47 -5.75 -8.96
C ALA A 38 23.58 -5.57 -7.71
N PRO A 39 22.97 -4.38 -7.51
CA PRO A 39 22.03 -4.23 -6.42
C PRO A 39 21.01 -5.35 -6.61
N VAL A 40 20.95 -6.26 -5.67
CA VAL A 40 19.86 -7.22 -5.58
C VAL A 40 18.66 -6.34 -5.33
N HIS A 41 17.94 -6.01 -6.41
CA HIS A 41 16.60 -5.49 -6.27
C HIS A 41 15.84 -6.61 -5.56
N SER A 42 15.74 -6.52 -4.26
CA SER A 42 14.78 -7.31 -3.50
C SER A 42 13.44 -6.99 -4.16
N ALA A 43 12.94 -7.90 -4.98
CA ALA A 43 11.56 -7.83 -5.43
C ALA A 43 10.76 -7.72 -4.13
N GLN A 44 10.22 -6.54 -3.85
CA GLN A 44 9.32 -6.34 -2.73
C GLN A 44 8.20 -7.32 -2.96
N ALA A 45 8.19 -8.41 -2.16
CA ALA A 45 7.13 -9.37 -2.17
C ALA A 45 5.83 -8.56 -2.01
N ARG A 46 4.93 -8.69 -2.99
CA ARG A 46 3.62 -8.05 -2.87
C ARG A 46 3.07 -8.45 -1.51
N PRO A 47 2.61 -7.51 -0.68
CA PRO A 47 2.04 -7.87 0.60
C PRO A 47 0.95 -8.90 0.35
N VAL A 48 1.06 -10.05 1.01
CA VAL A 48 0.05 -11.11 0.92
C VAL A 48 -1.23 -10.48 1.43
N LEU A 49 -2.22 -10.38 0.54
CA LEU A 49 -3.50 -9.79 0.87
C LEU A 49 -4.18 -10.69 1.91
N ARG A 50 -4.32 -10.19 3.12
CA ARG A 50 -5.03 -10.85 4.21
C ARG A 50 -6.51 -10.52 4.15
N THR A 51 -7.30 -11.33 4.81
CA THR A 51 -8.72 -11.11 5.01
C THR A 51 -9.04 -11.04 6.50
N VAL A 52 -10.20 -10.56 6.85
CA VAL A 52 -10.67 -10.57 8.24
C VAL A 52 -10.79 -11.98 8.84
N TRP A 53 -10.78 -13.03 8.01
CA TRP A 53 -10.76 -14.43 8.47
C TRP A 53 -9.39 -14.93 8.93
N ASP A 54 -8.33 -14.18 8.68
CA ASP A 54 -6.95 -14.58 8.98
C ASP A 54 -6.52 -14.23 10.43
N GLY A 55 -7.47 -14.02 11.34
CA GLY A 55 -7.19 -13.69 12.73
C GLY A 55 -6.35 -12.41 12.85
N VAL A 56 -6.95 -11.27 12.57
CA VAL A 56 -6.23 -9.99 12.41
C VAL A 56 -6.20 -9.13 13.67
N TYR A 57 -6.80 -9.57 14.76
CA TYR A 57 -6.87 -8.88 16.05
C TYR A 57 -6.79 -9.87 17.21
N VAL A 58 -6.59 -9.41 18.43
CA VAL A 58 -6.60 -10.23 19.65
C VAL A 58 -7.81 -9.89 20.52
N HIS A 59 -8.27 -10.86 21.32
CA HIS A 59 -9.41 -10.70 22.23
C HIS A 59 -9.32 -9.43 23.11
N PRO A 60 -8.24 -9.17 23.82
CA PRO A 60 -8.17 -7.99 24.68
C PRO A 60 -8.30 -6.66 23.91
N GLN A 61 -7.99 -6.65 22.61
CA GLN A 61 -8.21 -5.46 21.77
C GLN A 61 -9.70 -5.27 21.47
N ALA A 62 -10.44 -6.36 21.22
CA ALA A 62 -11.87 -6.30 21.02
C ALA A 62 -12.62 -5.92 22.31
N ASP A 63 -12.16 -6.36 23.49
CA ASP A 63 -12.73 -5.96 24.79
C ASP A 63 -12.61 -4.46 25.04
N ARG A 64 -11.46 -3.86 24.70
CA ARG A 64 -11.32 -2.39 24.74
C ARG A 64 -12.25 -1.74 23.70
N GLY A 65 -12.38 -2.34 22.54
CA GLY A 65 -13.29 -1.91 21.49
C GLY A 65 -14.75 -1.93 21.90
N GLU A 66 -15.17 -2.98 22.62
CA GLU A 66 -16.51 -3.05 23.21
C GLU A 66 -16.77 -1.87 24.15
N SER A 67 -15.85 -1.60 25.06
CA SER A 67 -15.96 -0.49 25.99
C SER A 67 -16.08 0.85 25.27
N ASN A 68 -15.23 1.10 24.27
CA ASN A 68 -15.26 2.32 23.45
C ASN A 68 -16.55 2.40 22.61
N PHE A 69 -17.03 1.28 22.08
CA PHE A 69 -18.27 1.22 21.33
C PHE A 69 -19.47 1.64 22.19
N TYR A 70 -19.58 1.10 23.40
CA TYR A 70 -20.66 1.49 24.32
C TYR A 70 -20.63 2.96 24.70
N MET A 71 -19.44 3.53 24.86
CA MET A 71 -19.29 4.95 25.19
C MET A 71 -19.65 5.90 24.04
N HIS A 72 -19.30 5.54 22.79
CA HIS A 72 -19.30 6.49 21.68
C HIS A 72 -20.25 6.13 20.52
N CYS A 73 -20.67 4.87 20.40
CA CYS A 73 -21.38 4.35 19.22
C CYS A 73 -22.75 3.75 19.52
N ALA A 74 -22.89 3.09 20.68
CA ALA A 74 -24.06 2.28 20.99
C ALA A 74 -25.37 3.08 21.01
N GLN A 75 -25.35 4.34 21.38
CA GLN A 75 -26.54 5.19 21.39
C GLN A 75 -27.24 5.24 20.02
N CYS A 76 -26.46 5.16 18.93
CA CYS A 76 -26.99 5.16 17.57
C CYS A 76 -27.05 3.76 16.98
N HIS A 77 -26.06 2.90 17.25
CA HIS A 77 -25.87 1.62 16.58
C HIS A 77 -26.45 0.40 17.31
N GLN A 78 -27.15 0.60 18.44
CA GLN A 78 -27.91 -0.46 19.12
C GLN A 78 -29.44 -0.29 19.01
N GLY A 79 -29.93 0.36 17.95
CA GLY A 79 -31.36 0.44 17.65
C GLY A 79 -32.11 1.59 18.32
N VAL A 80 -31.44 2.48 19.07
CA VAL A 80 -32.08 3.62 19.72
C VAL A 80 -32.19 4.84 18.80
N ARG A 81 -31.28 4.94 17.82
CA ARG A 81 -31.28 5.94 16.76
C ARG A 81 -30.96 5.26 15.42
N ASN A 82 -31.24 5.94 14.29
CA ASN A 82 -31.17 5.38 12.93
C ASN A 82 -29.73 5.06 12.41
N GLY A 83 -28.79 4.66 13.29
CA GLY A 83 -27.42 4.31 12.91
C GLY A 83 -27.25 2.92 12.27
N GLY A 84 -28.28 2.08 12.34
CA GLY A 84 -28.22 0.69 11.89
C GLY A 84 -27.34 -0.22 12.77
N LEU A 85 -27.54 -1.52 12.67
CA LEU A 85 -26.73 -2.52 13.39
C LEU A 85 -25.42 -2.79 12.65
N LEU A 86 -24.28 -2.69 13.33
CA LEU A 86 -22.96 -2.96 12.76
C LEU A 86 -22.65 -4.48 12.61
N SER A 87 -23.58 -5.33 13.06
CA SER A 87 -23.58 -6.79 12.85
C SER A 87 -24.65 -7.24 11.86
N SER A 88 -25.24 -6.32 11.07
CA SER A 88 -26.26 -6.64 10.08
C SER A 88 -25.68 -7.06 8.75
N GLU A 89 -26.47 -7.78 7.98
CA GLU A 89 -26.13 -8.10 6.59
C GLU A 89 -25.94 -6.83 5.72
N ASP A 90 -26.72 -5.78 6.00
CA ASP A 90 -26.60 -4.49 5.31
C ASP A 90 -25.23 -3.84 5.56
N PHE A 91 -24.76 -3.85 6.82
CA PHE A 91 -23.43 -3.38 7.15
C PHE A 91 -22.36 -4.19 6.37
N PHE A 92 -22.47 -5.51 6.41
CA PHE A 92 -21.54 -6.39 5.74
C PHE A 92 -21.52 -6.16 4.22
N ASN A 93 -22.69 -6.11 3.57
CA ASN A 93 -22.82 -5.89 2.14
C ASN A 93 -22.30 -4.52 1.71
N HIS A 94 -22.39 -3.51 2.61
CA HIS A 94 -21.81 -2.20 2.35
C HIS A 94 -20.27 -2.26 2.31
N TRP A 95 -19.64 -3.01 3.20
CA TRP A 95 -18.18 -3.05 3.38
C TRP A 95 -17.50 -4.22 2.66
N ARG A 96 -18.26 -5.17 2.15
CA ARG A 96 -17.71 -6.34 1.46
C ARG A 96 -16.76 -5.95 0.32
N GLY A 97 -15.54 -6.50 0.38
CA GLY A 97 -14.49 -6.26 -0.61
C GLY A 97 -13.70 -4.96 -0.41
N GLU A 98 -14.05 -4.18 0.62
CA GLU A 98 -13.29 -3.01 1.03
C GLU A 98 -12.14 -3.42 1.99
N THR A 99 -11.13 -2.55 2.12
CA THR A 99 -10.08 -2.73 3.12
C THR A 99 -10.55 -2.24 4.50
N LEU A 100 -9.95 -2.75 5.56
CA LEU A 100 -10.16 -2.18 6.90
C LEU A 100 -9.72 -0.71 6.96
N SER A 101 -8.78 -0.30 6.12
CA SER A 101 -8.39 1.10 5.98
C SER A 101 -9.54 1.97 5.45
N ALA A 102 -10.34 1.46 4.51
CA ALA A 102 -11.52 2.20 4.02
C ALA A 102 -12.56 2.38 5.13
N LEU A 103 -12.84 1.33 5.90
CA LEU A 103 -13.72 1.39 7.07
C LEU A 103 -13.21 2.38 8.12
N PHE A 104 -11.92 2.28 8.48
CA PHE A 104 -11.28 3.18 9.45
C PHE A 104 -11.39 4.65 9.04
N ARG A 105 -11.06 4.97 7.78
CA ARG A 105 -11.16 6.34 7.24
C ARG A 105 -12.58 6.86 7.30
N TYR A 106 -13.54 6.04 6.88
CA TYR A 106 -14.94 6.40 6.93
C TYR A 106 -15.38 6.70 8.37
N MET A 107 -15.10 5.80 9.31
CA MET A 107 -15.44 5.99 10.72
C MET A 107 -14.82 7.26 11.27
N LYS A 108 -13.53 7.48 11.04
CA LYS A 108 -12.84 8.68 11.51
C LYS A 108 -13.40 9.98 10.90
N ALA A 109 -13.79 9.95 9.63
CA ALA A 109 -14.31 11.12 8.93
C ALA A 109 -15.77 11.46 9.27
N THR A 110 -16.56 10.48 9.76
CA THR A 110 -18.02 10.65 9.91
C THR A 110 -18.57 10.29 11.27
N MET A 111 -17.79 9.61 12.12
CA MET A 111 -18.24 9.10 13.42
C MET A 111 -17.33 9.58 14.57
N PRO A 112 -17.92 9.86 15.74
CA PRO A 112 -19.34 10.09 16.02
C PRO A 112 -19.86 11.28 15.20
N PRO A 113 -21.11 11.27 14.71
CA PRO A 113 -21.58 12.30 13.77
C PRO A 113 -21.61 13.70 14.36
N ASP A 114 -21.77 13.81 15.67
CA ASP A 114 -21.77 15.09 16.38
C ASP A 114 -20.35 15.66 16.58
N ASN A 115 -19.31 14.82 16.51
CA ASN A 115 -17.90 15.22 16.67
C ASN A 115 -16.96 14.26 15.93
N PRO A 116 -16.92 14.28 14.57
CA PRO A 116 -16.03 13.43 13.78
C PRO A 116 -14.55 13.65 14.13
N ALA A 117 -13.76 12.60 14.06
CA ALA A 117 -12.33 12.56 14.37
C ALA A 117 -11.99 12.89 15.84
N SER A 118 -12.95 12.82 16.76
CA SER A 118 -12.74 13.11 18.19
C SER A 118 -12.03 12.00 18.95
N LEU A 119 -12.06 10.78 18.44
CA LEU A 119 -11.38 9.64 19.06
C LEU A 119 -9.94 9.53 18.52
N SER A 120 -9.07 8.93 19.33
CA SER A 120 -7.73 8.56 18.87
C SER A 120 -7.78 7.43 17.83
N ASP A 121 -6.72 7.27 17.05
CA ASP A 121 -6.61 6.18 16.08
C ASP A 121 -6.73 4.81 16.74
N TRP A 122 -6.22 4.66 17.96
CA TRP A 122 -6.32 3.42 18.72
C TRP A 122 -7.73 3.10 19.16
N GLU A 123 -8.51 4.09 19.58
CA GLU A 123 -9.92 3.88 19.94
C GLU A 123 -10.75 3.46 18.73
N TYR A 124 -10.52 4.08 17.54
CA TYR A 124 -11.17 3.63 16.31
C TYR A 124 -10.77 2.21 15.94
N LEU A 125 -9.47 1.84 16.09
CA LEU A 125 -8.99 0.48 15.81
C LEU A 125 -9.61 -0.54 16.77
N ASP A 126 -9.63 -0.26 18.04
CA ASP A 126 -10.25 -1.12 19.05
C ASP A 126 -11.73 -1.32 18.73
N ILE A 127 -12.48 -0.26 18.37
CA ILE A 127 -13.88 -0.36 17.93
C ILE A 127 -14.02 -1.25 16.68
N ILE A 128 -13.12 -1.13 15.70
CA ILE A 128 -13.13 -2.00 14.51
C ILE A 128 -12.97 -3.46 14.91
N THR A 129 -12.07 -3.79 15.86
CA THR A 129 -11.91 -5.19 16.30
C THR A 129 -13.13 -5.73 17.01
N TYR A 130 -13.84 -4.91 17.80
CA TYR A 130 -15.13 -5.28 18.35
C TYR A 130 -16.19 -5.53 17.26
N ILE A 131 -16.24 -4.68 16.23
CA ILE A 131 -17.13 -4.90 15.09
C ILE A 131 -16.80 -6.22 14.38
N LEU A 132 -15.53 -6.56 14.21
CA LEU A 132 -15.12 -7.85 13.65
C LEU A 132 -15.59 -9.01 14.54
N GLN A 133 -15.42 -8.89 15.86
CA GLN A 133 -15.82 -9.92 16.83
C GLN A 133 -17.33 -10.19 16.78
N ILE A 134 -18.17 -9.14 16.82
CA ILE A 134 -19.64 -9.32 16.78
C ILE A 134 -20.15 -9.83 15.42
N ASN A 135 -19.34 -9.74 14.37
CA ASN A 135 -19.61 -10.36 13.06
C ASN A 135 -19.01 -11.77 12.92
N GLY A 136 -18.48 -12.36 14.00
CA GLY A 136 -18.03 -13.74 14.04
C GLY A 136 -16.67 -14.01 13.39
N TYR A 137 -15.87 -12.97 13.11
CA TYR A 137 -14.50 -13.16 12.62
C TYR A 137 -13.59 -13.64 13.75
N ALA A 138 -12.75 -14.64 13.46
CA ALA A 138 -11.88 -15.24 14.45
C ALA A 138 -10.76 -14.31 14.92
N GLU A 139 -10.44 -14.44 16.20
CA GLU A 139 -9.28 -13.80 16.80
C GLU A 139 -7.96 -14.40 16.30
N GLY A 140 -6.91 -13.61 16.35
CA GLY A 140 -5.55 -14.02 16.06
C GLY A 140 -4.62 -13.90 17.26
N SER A 141 -3.34 -13.75 16.98
CA SER A 141 -2.28 -13.70 18.00
C SER A 141 -1.58 -12.34 18.09
N THR A 142 -1.98 -11.37 17.29
CA THR A 142 -1.37 -10.03 17.23
C THR A 142 -2.42 -8.94 17.14
N ASP A 143 -2.12 -7.78 17.74
CA ASP A 143 -2.99 -6.61 17.64
C ASP A 143 -3.15 -6.15 16.20
N LEU A 144 -4.33 -5.63 15.89
CA LEU A 144 -4.58 -4.87 14.68
C LEU A 144 -3.89 -3.52 14.79
N LEU A 145 -2.96 -3.25 13.88
CA LEU A 145 -2.19 -2.00 13.84
C LEU A 145 -2.60 -1.12 12.65
N PRO A 146 -2.43 0.22 12.74
CA PRO A 146 -2.73 1.13 11.63
C PRO A 146 -2.02 0.75 10.32
N SER A 147 -0.78 0.26 10.41
CA SER A 147 0.02 -0.16 9.26
C SER A 147 -0.50 -1.41 8.53
N HIS A 148 -1.40 -2.17 9.15
CA HIS A 148 -1.93 -3.41 8.58
C HIS A 148 -3.21 -3.20 7.75
N LEU A 149 -3.91 -2.10 7.97
CA LEU A 149 -5.29 -1.90 7.51
C LEU A 149 -5.48 -1.95 6.00
N ASP A 150 -4.51 -1.44 5.22
CA ASP A 150 -4.58 -1.44 3.75
C ASP A 150 -4.43 -2.84 3.14
N GLY A 151 -3.77 -3.75 3.86
CA GLY A 151 -3.55 -5.13 3.44
C GLY A 151 -4.64 -6.12 3.88
N ILE A 152 -5.69 -5.69 4.58
CA ILE A 152 -6.73 -6.56 5.13
C ILE A 152 -8.08 -6.24 4.49
N LEU A 153 -8.69 -7.23 3.83
CA LEU A 153 -10.00 -7.12 3.20
C LEU A 153 -11.12 -7.62 4.11
N LEU A 154 -12.22 -6.90 4.11
CA LEU A 154 -13.49 -7.29 4.69
C LEU A 154 -14.23 -8.16 3.67
N VAL A 155 -14.26 -9.49 3.91
CA VAL A 155 -14.84 -10.48 2.99
C VAL A 155 -15.79 -11.40 3.71
N GLY A 156 -16.78 -11.94 2.97
CA GLY A 156 -17.65 -12.98 3.47
C GLY A 156 -17.00 -14.36 3.50
N SER A 157 -17.74 -15.37 3.89
CA SER A 157 -17.33 -16.77 3.86
C SER A 157 -17.05 -17.29 2.45
N ASP A 158 -17.54 -16.60 1.42
CA ASP A 158 -17.30 -16.85 -0.01
C ASP A 158 -15.96 -16.27 -0.51
N GLY A 159 -15.19 -15.65 0.37
CA GLY A 159 -13.83 -15.16 0.07
C GLY A 159 -13.79 -13.83 -0.69
N ILE A 160 -12.64 -13.59 -1.31
CA ILE A 160 -12.36 -12.34 -2.04
C ILE A 160 -13.13 -12.33 -3.36
N GLN A 161 -14.03 -11.38 -3.51
CA GLN A 161 -14.74 -11.13 -4.76
C GLN A 161 -14.23 -9.82 -5.39
N PRO A 162 -13.94 -9.78 -6.70
CA PRO A 162 -13.60 -8.53 -7.37
C PRO A 162 -14.81 -7.58 -7.36
N LEU A 163 -14.51 -6.28 -7.31
CA LEU A 163 -15.57 -5.28 -7.48
C LEU A 163 -16.17 -5.42 -8.89
N PRO A 164 -17.49 -5.41 -9.03
CA PRO A 164 -18.13 -5.50 -10.35
C PRO A 164 -17.69 -4.38 -11.29
N PRO A 165 -17.60 -4.63 -12.60
CA PRO A 165 -17.44 -3.56 -13.59
C PRO A 165 -18.55 -2.52 -13.46
N GLY A 166 -18.25 -1.25 -13.71
CA GLY A 166 -19.18 -0.15 -13.52
C GLY A 166 -19.31 0.34 -12.08
N THR A 167 -18.65 -0.32 -11.11
CA THR A 167 -18.62 0.18 -9.73
C THR A 167 -17.94 1.55 -9.70
N SER A 168 -18.60 2.53 -9.06
CA SER A 168 -17.98 3.83 -8.79
C SER A 168 -16.93 3.67 -7.70
N VAL A 169 -15.67 3.91 -8.05
CA VAL A 169 -14.50 3.73 -7.19
C VAL A 169 -13.64 4.97 -7.11
N TYR A 170 -12.78 5.03 -6.09
CA TYR A 170 -11.67 5.97 -6.04
C TYR A 170 -10.35 5.22 -5.80
N ALA A 171 -9.25 5.85 -6.18
CA ALA A 171 -7.90 5.44 -5.84
C ALA A 171 -7.01 6.65 -5.60
N VAL A 172 -5.96 6.48 -4.80
CA VAL A 172 -4.93 7.48 -4.54
C VAL A 172 -3.58 6.89 -4.94
N GLY A 173 -2.77 7.66 -5.65
CA GLY A 173 -1.45 7.20 -6.09
C GLY A 173 -0.66 8.30 -6.78
N CYS A 174 0.51 7.92 -7.31
CA CYS A 174 1.38 8.80 -8.06
C CYS A 174 0.97 8.81 -9.54
N LEU A 175 0.63 9.98 -10.07
CA LEU A 175 0.26 10.11 -11.47
C LEU A 175 1.49 10.04 -12.38
N ASN A 176 1.42 9.16 -13.36
CA ASN A 176 2.46 9.02 -14.38
C ASN A 176 1.83 8.93 -15.78
N GLN A 177 2.58 9.42 -16.77
CA GLN A 177 2.23 9.24 -18.16
C GLN A 177 2.95 8.01 -18.72
N VAL A 178 2.25 7.23 -19.53
CA VAL A 178 2.77 6.08 -20.28
C VAL A 178 2.47 6.26 -21.78
N GLU A 179 3.08 5.46 -22.62
CA GLU A 179 2.95 5.56 -24.09
C GLU A 179 1.49 5.71 -24.56
N ASN A 180 0.56 5.02 -23.93
CA ASN A 180 -0.85 4.96 -24.32
C ASN A 180 -1.78 5.45 -23.20
N GLY A 181 -1.45 6.57 -22.54
CA GLY A 181 -2.35 7.17 -21.57
C GLY A 181 -1.75 7.42 -20.20
N TRP A 182 -2.54 7.21 -19.16
CA TRP A 182 -2.21 7.56 -17.79
C TRP A 182 -2.23 6.34 -16.87
N ILE A 183 -1.39 6.36 -15.85
CA ILE A 183 -1.34 5.32 -14.82
C ILE A 183 -1.08 5.94 -13.45
N LEU A 184 -1.74 5.43 -12.43
CA LEU A 184 -1.31 5.60 -11.05
C LEU A 184 -0.32 4.49 -10.71
N THR A 185 0.83 4.86 -10.23
CA THR A 185 1.79 3.95 -9.57
C THR A 185 1.76 4.15 -8.07
N SER A 186 2.25 3.20 -7.31
CA SER A 186 2.15 3.21 -5.85
C SER A 186 0.71 3.54 -5.39
N ALA A 187 -0.26 3.01 -6.12
CA ALA A 187 -1.65 3.31 -5.89
C ALA A 187 -2.23 2.51 -4.72
N SER A 188 -3.21 3.10 -4.06
CA SER A 188 -4.11 2.33 -3.21
C SER A 188 -4.94 1.39 -4.08
N ARG A 189 -5.43 0.29 -3.49
CA ARG A 189 -6.45 -0.52 -4.14
C ARG A 189 -7.68 0.34 -4.45
N PRO A 190 -8.30 0.21 -5.63
CA PRO A 190 -9.57 0.88 -5.92
C PRO A 190 -10.64 0.49 -4.89
N SER A 191 -11.21 1.48 -4.21
CA SER A 191 -12.24 1.33 -3.18
C SER A 191 -13.52 2.01 -3.62
N ARG A 192 -14.69 1.54 -3.17
CA ARG A 192 -15.97 2.16 -3.54
C ARG A 192 -16.01 3.62 -3.09
N SER A 193 -16.38 4.51 -4.01
CA SER A 193 -16.41 5.95 -3.73
C SER A 193 -17.38 6.35 -2.63
N ARG A 194 -18.46 5.58 -2.42
CA ARG A 194 -19.43 5.82 -1.34
C ARG A 194 -18.86 5.66 0.08
N THR A 195 -17.71 4.98 0.20
CA THR A 195 -17.04 4.77 1.49
C THR A 195 -16.12 5.92 1.90
N LEU A 196 -16.02 6.96 1.08
CA LEU A 196 -15.24 8.16 1.37
C LEU A 196 -16.06 9.40 1.09
N PRO A 197 -16.44 10.18 2.12
CA PRO A 197 -17.00 11.52 1.93
C PRO A 197 -15.98 12.42 1.22
N GLU A 198 -16.40 13.10 0.15
CA GLU A 198 -15.54 14.01 -0.61
C GLU A 198 -15.53 15.40 0.07
N THR A 199 -14.87 15.50 1.20
CA THR A 199 -14.69 16.71 1.97
C THR A 199 -13.23 17.17 1.92
N GLU A 200 -12.97 18.44 2.19
CA GLU A 200 -11.61 18.97 2.32
C GLU A 200 -10.81 18.18 3.37
N GLN A 201 -11.44 17.83 4.49
CA GLN A 201 -10.83 17.03 5.53
C GLN A 201 -10.44 15.61 5.05
N SER A 202 -11.30 14.98 4.23
CA SER A 202 -11.00 13.67 3.64
C SER A 202 -9.79 13.74 2.71
N PHE A 203 -9.74 14.74 1.82
CA PHE A 203 -8.61 14.95 0.92
C PHE A 203 -7.31 15.26 1.68
N LYS A 204 -7.37 16.06 2.73
CA LYS A 204 -6.24 16.34 3.60
C LYS A 204 -5.71 15.05 4.27
N THR A 205 -6.61 14.22 4.77
CA THR A 205 -6.27 12.91 5.34
C THR A 205 -5.64 11.99 4.31
N LEU A 206 -6.21 11.89 3.09
CA LEU A 206 -5.63 11.09 2.00
C LEU A 206 -4.25 11.61 1.56
N GLY A 207 -4.04 12.91 1.61
CA GLY A 207 -2.75 13.53 1.30
C GLY A 207 -1.61 13.05 2.19
N THR A 208 -1.89 12.82 3.47
CA THR A 208 -0.91 12.38 4.47
C THR A 208 -0.76 10.85 4.58
N GLN A 209 -1.68 10.06 4.01
CA GLN A 209 -1.62 8.60 4.09
C GLN A 209 -0.44 8.03 3.30
N PRO A 210 0.13 6.89 3.72
CA PRO A 210 1.11 6.14 2.93
C PRO A 210 0.56 5.79 1.55
N LEU A 211 1.46 5.70 0.58
CA LEU A 211 1.16 5.19 -0.75
C LEU A 211 0.93 3.68 -0.71
N GLY A 212 0.10 3.17 -1.62
CA GLY A 212 -0.11 1.75 -1.81
C GLY A 212 0.96 1.09 -2.69
N SER A 213 0.67 -0.11 -3.18
CA SER A 213 1.57 -0.87 -4.05
C SER A 213 0.98 -1.20 -5.42
N ASP A 214 -0.28 -0.85 -5.65
CA ASP A 214 -0.98 -1.20 -6.87
C ASP A 214 -0.59 -0.28 -8.05
N LYS A 215 -0.93 -0.76 -9.24
CA LYS A 215 -0.92 0.03 -10.46
C LYS A 215 -2.34 0.07 -11.01
N VAL A 216 -2.81 1.27 -11.33
CA VAL A 216 -4.16 1.49 -11.84
C VAL A 216 -4.08 2.32 -13.10
N ARG A 217 -4.52 1.78 -14.22
CA ARG A 217 -4.61 2.53 -15.47
C ARG A 217 -5.78 3.51 -15.39
N LEU A 218 -5.61 4.67 -15.99
CA LEU A 218 -6.64 5.70 -16.06
C LEU A 218 -7.05 5.93 -17.51
N GLU A 219 -8.37 6.02 -17.73
CA GLU A 219 -8.99 6.44 -18.98
C GLU A 219 -9.85 7.68 -18.72
N GLY A 220 -10.34 8.32 -19.77
CA GLY A 220 -11.17 9.53 -19.65
C GLY A 220 -10.41 10.84 -19.85
N SER A 221 -11.13 11.95 -19.68
CA SER A 221 -10.60 13.29 -19.89
C SER A 221 -10.39 14.00 -18.55
N PHE A 222 -9.14 14.27 -18.20
CA PHE A 222 -8.75 15.03 -17.01
C PHE A 222 -7.40 15.74 -17.26
N ASP A 223 -7.11 16.80 -16.50
CA ASP A 223 -5.85 17.52 -16.63
C ASP A 223 -4.72 16.78 -15.89
N GLY A 224 -4.11 15.85 -16.60
CA GLY A 224 -2.95 15.09 -16.09
C GLY A 224 -1.60 15.72 -16.40
N VAL A 225 -1.49 16.51 -17.47
CA VAL A 225 -0.18 16.96 -18.02
C VAL A 225 0.59 17.82 -17.03
N GLY A 226 -0.08 18.77 -16.38
CA GLY A 226 0.54 19.65 -15.37
C GLY A 226 0.81 18.99 -14.02
N ASN A 227 0.41 17.72 -13.83
CA ASN A 227 0.39 17.04 -12.53
C ASN A 227 1.16 15.71 -12.52
N ILE A 228 2.04 15.49 -13.50
CA ILE A 228 2.91 14.31 -13.55
C ILE A 228 3.82 14.29 -12.32
N GLY A 229 3.89 13.14 -11.64
CA GLY A 229 4.65 12.97 -10.41
C GLY A 229 3.95 13.47 -9.15
N ALA A 230 2.74 14.02 -9.26
CA ALA A 230 1.93 14.41 -8.10
C ALA A 230 1.24 13.20 -7.45
N LYS A 231 0.96 13.31 -6.15
CA LYS A 231 0.04 12.44 -5.46
C LYS A 231 -1.38 12.94 -5.72
N VAL A 232 -2.19 12.08 -6.30
CA VAL A 232 -3.54 12.45 -6.75
C VAL A 232 -4.59 11.48 -6.23
N TYR A 233 -5.79 12.00 -6.04
CA TYR A 233 -7.03 11.26 -5.90
C TYR A 233 -7.72 11.22 -7.26
N VAL A 234 -8.18 10.05 -7.65
CA VAL A 234 -9.03 9.86 -8.81
C VAL A 234 -10.29 9.11 -8.42
N LYS A 235 -11.41 9.49 -9.00
CA LYS A 235 -12.69 8.79 -8.87
C LYS A 235 -13.25 8.53 -10.25
N GLY A 236 -13.91 7.39 -10.42
CA GLY A 236 -14.49 7.03 -11.70
C GLY A 236 -15.17 5.68 -11.67
N SER A 237 -15.48 5.19 -12.85
CA SER A 237 -16.09 3.88 -13.05
C SER A 237 -15.02 2.80 -13.24
N LEU A 238 -15.09 1.71 -12.48
CA LEU A 238 -14.14 0.61 -12.59
C LEU A 238 -14.42 -0.20 -13.87
N ILE A 239 -13.38 -0.40 -14.66
CA ILE A 239 -13.40 -1.23 -15.86
C ILE A 239 -12.37 -2.35 -15.68
N HIS A 240 -12.69 -3.59 -16.08
CA HIS A 240 -11.77 -4.70 -16.08
C HIS A 240 -11.39 -5.07 -17.51
N ARG A 241 -10.08 -4.91 -17.85
CA ARG A 241 -9.49 -5.33 -19.14
C ARG A 241 -8.22 -6.16 -18.91
N GLY A 242 -8.33 -7.19 -18.04
CA GLY A 242 -7.17 -7.94 -17.55
C GLY A 242 -6.40 -7.24 -16.42
N GLU A 243 -6.55 -5.92 -16.30
CA GLU A 243 -6.03 -5.07 -15.22
C GLU A 243 -7.14 -4.12 -14.73
N SER A 244 -6.93 -3.48 -13.58
CA SER A 244 -7.86 -2.46 -13.06
C SER A 244 -7.67 -1.16 -13.84
N VAL A 245 -8.74 -0.68 -14.45
CA VAL A 245 -8.82 0.59 -15.18
C VAL A 245 -9.90 1.43 -14.54
N ILE A 246 -9.65 2.71 -14.32
CA ILE A 246 -10.66 3.68 -13.87
C ILE A 246 -10.94 4.65 -15.02
N ASP A 247 -12.19 4.68 -15.49
CA ASP A 247 -12.70 5.75 -16.34
C ASP A 247 -13.00 6.95 -15.46
N VAL A 248 -12.11 7.94 -15.52
CA VAL A 248 -12.03 9.03 -14.54
C VAL A 248 -13.15 10.03 -14.74
N SER A 249 -13.93 10.27 -13.69
CA SER A 249 -14.98 11.31 -13.63
C SER A 249 -14.63 12.47 -12.70
N ALA A 250 -13.70 12.27 -11.75
CA ALA A 250 -13.18 13.34 -10.89
C ALA A 250 -11.69 13.12 -10.61
N PHE A 251 -10.97 14.23 -10.48
CA PHE A 251 -9.53 14.27 -10.29
C PHE A 251 -9.18 15.40 -9.33
N GLN A 252 -8.34 15.09 -8.33
CA GLN A 252 -7.88 16.07 -7.32
C GLN A 252 -6.40 15.85 -7.00
N VAL A 253 -5.60 16.90 -7.09
CA VAL A 253 -4.21 16.88 -6.59
C VAL A 253 -4.24 16.99 -5.08
N LEU A 254 -3.63 16.00 -4.41
CA LEU A 254 -3.49 15.94 -2.96
C LEU A 254 -2.16 16.53 -2.50
N ASN A 255 -1.11 16.28 -3.28
CA ASN A 255 0.24 16.77 -3.04
C ASN A 255 0.94 16.99 -4.38
N PRO A 256 1.64 18.10 -4.61
CA PRO A 256 2.33 18.35 -5.88
C PRO A 256 3.48 17.39 -6.14
N GLN A 257 3.98 16.71 -5.13
CA GLN A 257 5.00 15.68 -5.24
C GLN A 257 4.52 14.38 -4.63
N CYS A 258 4.80 13.28 -5.31
CA CYS A 258 4.49 11.94 -4.85
C CYS A 258 5.76 11.34 -4.25
N ASP A 259 6.08 11.72 -3.02
CA ASP A 259 7.20 11.12 -2.32
C ASP A 259 6.80 9.70 -1.88
N PRO A 260 7.44 8.64 -2.42
CA PRO A 260 7.32 7.34 -1.79
C PRO A 260 7.88 7.44 -0.37
N PRO A 261 7.33 6.71 0.63
CA PRO A 261 7.89 6.70 1.96
C PRO A 261 9.38 6.33 1.83
N ALA A 262 10.24 7.12 2.48
CA ALA A 262 11.68 6.83 2.53
C ALA A 262 11.84 5.37 2.96
N ALA A 263 12.52 4.58 2.14
CA ALA A 263 12.86 3.20 2.46
C ALA A 263 13.69 3.23 3.76
N LYS A 264 13.08 2.74 4.85
CA LYS A 264 13.75 2.52 6.13
C LYS A 264 14.55 1.24 6.07
#